data_f4336d91d28f7441378f3743abeae117
#
_entry.id   f4336d91d28f7441378f3743abeae117
#
_cell.length_a   1.000
_cell.length_b   1.000
_cell.length_c   1.000
_cell.angle_alpha   90.00
_cell.angle_beta   90.00
_cell.angle_gamma   90.00
#
_symmetry.space_group_name_H-M   'P 1'
#
loop_
_entity.id
_entity.type
_entity.pdbx_description
1 polymer ?
#
loop_
_entity_poly.entity_id
_entity_poly.type
_entity_poly.pdbx_seq_one_letter_code
_entity_poly.pdbx_strand_id
1 'polypeptide(L)'
;LGKWNIKCRKDHVKLLKRQRKFIEFIRSYVETETKARWVASQDEPAAIIATSDEEMDAICSYIDHQIIEKKTKFLSYERNTIYLRFSHSEYNKGTAAVALGKMLEITKENTFVIGDNYNDLKMLNRETAGMIACPANSVPSVKERVDKIGGFVASKDYGAGTAEALNHFFKHILKG
;
A
#
# COMPACT_ATOMS: atom_id res chain seq x y z
N LEU A 1 5.32 15.98 11.30
CA LEU A 1 4.22 15.37 10.53
C LEU A 1 3.39 16.39 9.75
N GLY A 2 2.96 17.53 10.34
CA GLY A 2 2.06 18.47 9.68
C GLY A 2 2.57 19.00 8.32
N LYS A 3 3.82 19.43 8.22
CA LYS A 3 4.41 19.93 6.96
C LYS A 3 4.48 18.81 5.89
N TRP A 4 4.83 17.60 6.28
CA TRP A 4 4.90 16.45 5.37
C TRP A 4 3.50 16.09 4.83
N ASN A 5 2.51 15.97 5.70
CA ASN A 5 1.12 15.69 5.31
C ASN A 5 0.54 16.75 4.37
N ILE A 6 0.79 18.04 4.65
CA ILE A 6 0.35 19.14 3.79
C ILE A 6 0.98 19.02 2.39
N LYS A 7 2.29 18.72 2.32
CA LYS A 7 2.98 18.51 1.05
C LYS A 7 2.38 17.34 0.28
N CYS A 8 2.24 16.16 0.92
CA CYS A 8 1.65 14.96 0.30
C CYS A 8 0.25 15.25 -0.26
N ARG A 9 -0.61 15.90 0.52
CA ARG A 9 -1.97 16.26 0.09
C ARG A 9 -1.96 17.20 -1.12
N LYS A 10 -1.13 18.23 -1.11
CA LYS A 10 -1.00 19.17 -2.23
C LYS A 10 -0.51 18.48 -3.50
N ASP A 11 0.52 17.64 -3.39
CA ASP A 11 1.09 16.94 -4.52
C ASP A 11 0.10 15.90 -5.07
N HIS A 12 -0.64 15.21 -4.21
CA HIS A 12 -1.68 14.26 -4.60
C HIS A 12 -2.81 14.95 -5.38
N VAL A 13 -3.37 16.03 -4.86
CA VAL A 13 -4.43 16.80 -5.55
C VAL A 13 -3.93 17.33 -6.90
N LYS A 14 -2.70 17.87 -6.94
CA LYS A 14 -2.07 18.35 -8.18
C LYS A 14 -1.88 17.23 -9.20
N LEU A 15 -1.47 16.05 -8.75
CA LEU A 15 -1.29 14.87 -9.60
C LEU A 15 -2.62 14.42 -10.21
N LEU A 16 -3.65 14.22 -9.40
CA LEU A 16 -4.96 13.77 -9.90
C LEU A 16 -5.55 14.76 -10.90
N LYS A 17 -5.43 16.07 -10.63
CA LYS A 17 -5.84 17.12 -11.58
C LYS A 17 -5.07 17.02 -12.91
N ARG A 18 -3.76 16.83 -12.86
CA ARG A 18 -2.88 16.68 -14.03
C ARG A 18 -3.19 15.42 -14.83
N GLN A 19 -3.50 14.33 -14.14
CA GLN A 19 -3.77 13.01 -14.75
C GLN A 19 -5.25 12.76 -15.02
N ARG A 20 -6.10 13.79 -14.93
CA ARG A 20 -7.55 13.67 -15.07
C ARG A 20 -7.96 12.90 -16.33
N LYS A 21 -7.37 13.21 -17.49
CA LYS A 21 -7.70 12.52 -18.75
C LYS A 21 -7.39 11.04 -18.73
N PHE A 22 -6.27 10.66 -18.10
CA PHE A 22 -5.92 9.25 -17.90
C PHE A 22 -6.90 8.56 -16.95
N ILE A 23 -7.24 9.20 -15.85
CA ILE A 23 -8.18 8.67 -14.86
C ILE A 23 -9.58 8.49 -15.49
N GLU A 24 -10.04 9.46 -16.29
CA GLU A 24 -11.30 9.35 -17.03
C GLU A 24 -11.26 8.23 -18.09
N PHE A 25 -10.12 8.01 -18.74
CA PHE A 25 -9.92 6.90 -19.66
C PHE A 25 -10.04 5.54 -18.94
N ILE A 26 -9.41 5.38 -17.77
CA ILE A 26 -9.54 4.16 -16.94
C ILE A 26 -10.97 4.01 -16.43
N ARG A 27 -11.62 5.11 -16.02
CA ARG A 27 -13.04 5.09 -15.63
C ARG A 27 -13.94 4.54 -16.74
N SER A 28 -13.76 5.00 -17.96
CA SER A 28 -14.53 4.49 -19.12
C SER A 28 -14.35 2.98 -19.28
N TYR A 29 -13.11 2.48 -19.22
CA TYR A 29 -12.84 1.04 -19.26
C TYR A 29 -13.56 0.27 -18.14
N VAL A 30 -13.46 0.76 -16.89
CA VAL A 30 -14.12 0.11 -15.74
C VAL A 30 -15.64 0.05 -15.94
N GLU A 31 -16.26 1.14 -16.38
CA GLU A 31 -17.72 1.24 -16.55
C GLU A 31 -18.26 0.45 -17.76
N THR A 32 -17.44 0.21 -18.80
CA THR A 32 -17.90 -0.46 -20.04
C THR A 32 -17.43 -1.92 -20.14
N GLU A 33 -16.27 -2.27 -19.62
CA GLU A 33 -15.62 -3.57 -19.85
C GLU A 33 -15.59 -4.47 -18.61
N THR A 34 -16.05 -3.97 -17.43
CA THR A 34 -16.02 -4.71 -16.18
C THR A 34 -17.35 -4.65 -15.44
N LYS A 35 -17.51 -5.47 -14.39
CA LYS A 35 -18.63 -5.38 -13.45
C LYS A 35 -18.34 -4.50 -12.24
N ALA A 36 -17.11 -3.98 -12.15
CA ALA A 36 -16.66 -3.13 -11.06
C ALA A 36 -17.40 -1.78 -11.07
N ARG A 37 -17.49 -1.17 -9.90
CA ARG A 37 -18.06 0.16 -9.74
C ARG A 37 -17.00 1.22 -9.62
N TRP A 38 -17.13 2.30 -10.35
CA TRP A 38 -16.42 3.53 -10.09
C TRP A 38 -17.01 4.25 -8.89
N VAL A 39 -16.16 4.66 -7.96
CA VAL A 39 -16.56 5.40 -6.76
C VAL A 39 -15.80 6.71 -6.74
N ALA A 40 -16.55 7.81 -6.54
CA ALA A 40 -15.96 9.14 -6.38
C ALA A 40 -16.63 9.83 -5.19
N SER A 41 -15.83 10.36 -4.29
CA SER A 41 -16.27 11.21 -3.19
C SER A 41 -15.42 12.47 -3.13
N GLN A 42 -15.76 13.39 -2.23
CA GLN A 42 -14.96 14.60 -2.02
C GLN A 42 -13.53 14.29 -1.58
N ASP A 43 -13.35 13.23 -0.79
CA ASP A 43 -12.05 12.82 -0.25
C ASP A 43 -11.32 11.80 -1.13
N GLU A 44 -12.06 11.04 -1.95
CA GLU A 44 -11.54 10.03 -2.86
C GLU A 44 -12.13 10.20 -4.26
N PRO A 45 -11.57 11.10 -5.08
CA PRO A 45 -12.17 11.45 -6.36
C PRO A 45 -12.03 10.36 -7.44
N ALA A 46 -11.25 9.32 -7.21
CA ALA A 46 -10.99 8.26 -8.17
C ALA A 46 -10.69 6.93 -7.46
N ALA A 47 -11.73 6.12 -7.27
CA ALA A 47 -11.62 4.78 -6.69
C ALA A 47 -12.48 3.77 -7.46
N ILE A 48 -12.16 2.48 -7.30
CA ILE A 48 -12.79 1.34 -7.95
C ILE A 48 -13.13 0.31 -6.89
N ILE A 49 -14.31 -0.28 -6.98
CA ILE A 49 -14.71 -1.46 -6.20
C ILE A 49 -15.05 -2.57 -7.17
N ALA A 50 -14.23 -3.60 -7.20
CA ALA A 50 -14.46 -4.80 -8.00
C ALA A 50 -15.46 -5.75 -7.32
N THR A 51 -15.96 -6.73 -8.06
CA THR A 51 -16.89 -7.77 -7.56
C THR A 51 -16.13 -8.98 -6.99
N SER A 52 -14.85 -9.14 -7.37
CA SER A 52 -13.97 -10.21 -6.87
C SER A 52 -12.49 -9.79 -6.93
N ASP A 53 -11.62 -10.58 -6.30
CA ASP A 53 -10.17 -10.37 -6.37
C ASP A 53 -9.63 -10.58 -7.79
N GLU A 54 -10.14 -11.57 -8.53
CA GLU A 54 -9.73 -11.86 -9.90
C GLU A 54 -10.09 -10.70 -10.85
N GLU A 55 -11.27 -10.10 -10.67
CA GLU A 55 -11.66 -8.92 -11.42
C GLU A 55 -10.73 -7.73 -11.09
N MET A 56 -10.40 -7.55 -9.81
CA MET A 56 -9.46 -6.50 -9.41
C MET A 56 -8.06 -6.77 -9.95
N ASP A 57 -7.61 -8.03 -10.03
CA ASP A 57 -6.33 -8.40 -10.65
C ASP A 57 -6.28 -8.02 -12.14
N ALA A 58 -7.37 -8.28 -12.86
CA ALA A 58 -7.48 -7.90 -14.27
C ALA A 58 -7.47 -6.37 -14.44
N ILE A 59 -8.20 -5.64 -13.60
CA ILE A 59 -8.23 -4.17 -13.60
C ILE A 59 -6.85 -3.59 -13.27
N CYS A 60 -6.16 -4.12 -12.26
CA CYS A 60 -4.80 -3.70 -11.90
C CYS A 60 -3.82 -3.92 -13.06
N SER A 61 -3.86 -5.10 -13.68
CA SER A 61 -3.01 -5.44 -14.83
C SER A 61 -3.25 -4.48 -16.01
N TYR A 62 -4.50 -4.15 -16.29
CA TYR A 62 -4.84 -3.16 -17.31
C TYR A 62 -4.29 -1.76 -16.98
N ILE A 63 -4.50 -1.29 -15.74
CA ILE A 63 -4.00 0.01 -15.28
C ILE A 63 -2.48 0.06 -15.38
N ASP A 64 -1.76 -0.96 -14.94
CA ASP A 64 -0.30 -1.03 -14.97
C ASP A 64 0.23 -0.95 -16.42
N HIS A 65 -0.39 -1.70 -17.32
CA HIS A 65 -0.06 -1.62 -18.75
C HIS A 65 -0.27 -0.20 -19.31
N GLN A 66 -1.39 0.44 -18.98
CA GLN A 66 -1.69 1.79 -19.45
C GLN A 66 -0.78 2.86 -18.83
N ILE A 67 -0.37 2.70 -17.57
CA ILE A 67 0.60 3.59 -16.90
C ILE A 67 1.94 3.56 -17.65
N ILE A 68 2.39 2.37 -18.04
CA ILE A 68 3.64 2.17 -18.79
C ILE A 68 3.51 2.75 -20.20
N GLU A 69 2.48 2.36 -20.94
CA GLU A 69 2.24 2.77 -22.33
C GLU A 69 2.15 4.30 -22.47
N LYS A 70 1.35 4.93 -21.61
CA LYS A 70 1.13 6.40 -21.63
C LYS A 70 2.17 7.18 -20.84
N LYS A 71 3.17 6.51 -20.26
CA LYS A 71 4.28 7.11 -19.49
C LYS A 71 3.79 8.11 -18.43
N THR A 72 2.75 7.75 -17.69
CA THR A 72 2.21 8.61 -16.64
C THR A 72 3.17 8.69 -15.46
N LYS A 73 3.78 9.88 -15.25
CA LYS A 73 4.74 10.07 -14.14
C LYS A 73 3.99 10.23 -12.81
N PHE A 74 4.52 9.60 -11.77
CA PHE A 74 4.06 9.68 -10.38
C PHE A 74 2.66 9.12 -10.11
N LEU A 75 1.91 8.67 -11.13
CA LEU A 75 0.63 8.01 -10.91
C LEU A 75 0.85 6.56 -10.49
N SER A 76 0.13 6.14 -9.48
CA SER A 76 0.08 4.79 -8.94
C SER A 76 -1.31 4.57 -8.36
N TYR A 77 -1.51 3.44 -7.73
CA TYR A 77 -2.72 3.15 -6.96
C TYR A 77 -2.36 2.40 -5.67
N GLU A 78 -3.29 2.43 -4.73
CA GLU A 78 -3.29 1.62 -3.51
C GLU A 78 -4.46 0.65 -3.59
N ARG A 79 -4.16 -0.65 -3.49
CA ARG A 79 -5.16 -1.72 -3.50
C ARG A 79 -5.34 -2.32 -2.12
N ASN A 80 -6.58 -2.55 -1.73
CA ASN A 80 -6.95 -3.34 -0.56
C ASN A 80 -8.04 -4.34 -0.98
N THR A 81 -7.64 -5.58 -1.24
CA THR A 81 -8.51 -6.66 -1.75
C THR A 81 -9.23 -6.21 -3.04
N ILE A 82 -10.54 -6.03 -3.00
CA ILE A 82 -11.39 -5.60 -4.12
C ILE A 82 -11.52 -4.07 -4.26
N TYR A 83 -10.84 -3.30 -3.41
CA TYR A 83 -10.86 -1.84 -3.44
C TYR A 83 -9.56 -1.28 -3.97
N LEU A 84 -9.64 -0.33 -4.89
CA LEU A 84 -8.50 0.39 -5.44
C LEU A 84 -8.77 1.89 -5.46
N ARG A 85 -7.75 2.69 -5.08
CA ARG A 85 -7.76 4.14 -5.27
C ARG A 85 -6.50 4.61 -5.96
N PHE A 86 -6.60 5.60 -6.83
CA PHE A 86 -5.42 6.22 -7.42
C PHE A 86 -4.64 7.02 -6.38
N SER A 87 -3.32 6.95 -6.48
CA SER A 87 -2.40 7.57 -5.52
C SER A 87 -1.15 8.12 -6.20
N HIS A 88 -0.37 8.88 -5.44
CA HIS A 88 0.93 9.34 -5.86
C HIS A 88 1.99 8.28 -5.50
N SER A 89 2.81 7.85 -6.46
CA SER A 89 3.77 6.76 -6.28
C SER A 89 4.81 7.01 -5.17
N GLU A 90 5.15 8.29 -4.92
CA GLU A 90 6.11 8.66 -3.87
C GLU A 90 5.51 8.72 -2.46
N TYR A 91 4.18 8.65 -2.33
CA TYR A 91 3.49 8.72 -1.04
C TYR A 91 2.70 7.45 -0.78
N ASN A 92 3.25 6.59 0.05
CA ASN A 92 2.69 5.30 0.44
C ASN A 92 3.06 4.97 1.90
N LYS A 93 2.60 3.86 2.44
CA LYS A 93 2.89 3.45 3.83
C LYS A 93 4.39 3.35 4.13
N GLY A 94 5.20 2.89 3.17
CA GLY A 94 6.66 2.79 3.33
C GLY A 94 7.32 4.15 3.45
N THR A 95 7.03 5.07 2.50
CA THR A 95 7.60 6.44 2.56
C THR A 95 7.11 7.22 3.78
N ALA A 96 5.88 6.95 4.25
CA ALA A 96 5.36 7.54 5.49
C ALA A 96 6.13 7.03 6.72
N ALA A 97 6.39 5.72 6.81
CA ALA A 97 7.18 5.13 7.89
C ALA A 97 8.61 5.70 7.93
N VAL A 98 9.27 5.78 6.78
CA VAL A 98 10.62 6.39 6.66
C VAL A 98 10.60 7.87 7.06
N ALA A 99 9.60 8.64 6.62
CA ALA A 99 9.48 10.06 6.99
C ALA A 99 9.27 10.23 8.49
N LEU A 100 8.43 9.39 9.10
CA LEU A 100 8.19 9.39 10.55
C LEU A 100 9.45 9.01 11.33
N GLY A 101 10.16 7.96 10.92
CA GLY A 101 11.42 7.55 11.54
C GLY A 101 12.44 8.68 11.56
N LYS A 102 12.61 9.38 10.41
CA LYS A 102 13.50 10.56 10.33
C LYS A 102 13.08 11.70 11.27
N MET A 103 11.78 11.94 11.43
CA MET A 103 11.28 12.99 12.33
C MET A 103 11.47 12.65 13.81
N LEU A 104 11.48 11.38 14.14
CA LEU A 104 11.64 10.85 15.50
C LEU A 104 13.08 10.41 15.81
N GLU A 105 14.00 10.59 14.85
CA GLU A 105 15.38 10.12 14.93
C GLU A 105 15.51 8.61 15.22
N ILE A 106 14.53 7.84 14.73
CA ILE A 106 14.48 6.37 14.82
C ILE A 106 15.08 5.80 13.54
N THR A 107 16.07 4.93 13.67
CA THR A 107 16.66 4.24 12.51
C THR A 107 15.77 3.09 12.03
N LYS A 108 16.00 2.64 10.80
CA LYS A 108 15.22 1.53 10.23
C LYS A 108 15.43 0.22 11.01
N GLU A 109 16.61 -0.01 11.59
CA GLU A 109 16.91 -1.17 12.41
C GLU A 109 16.01 -1.25 13.65
N ASN A 110 15.62 -0.08 14.19
CA ASN A 110 14.74 0.06 15.35
C ASN A 110 13.27 0.28 14.95
N THR A 111 12.95 0.10 13.67
CA THR A 111 11.58 0.23 13.15
C THR A 111 10.97 -1.16 12.94
N PHE A 112 9.78 -1.37 13.49
CA PHE A 112 8.94 -2.54 13.25
C PHE A 112 7.79 -2.18 12.32
N VAL A 113 7.57 -3.00 11.29
CA VAL A 113 6.42 -2.88 10.38
C VAL A 113 5.72 -4.22 10.24
N ILE A 114 4.40 -4.18 10.17
CA ILE A 114 3.54 -5.33 9.93
C ILE A 114 2.42 -4.94 8.98
N GLY A 115 2.09 -5.84 8.06
CA GLY A 115 1.03 -5.61 7.07
C GLY A 115 0.41 -6.91 6.61
N ASP A 116 -0.80 -6.85 6.09
CA ASP A 116 -1.59 -8.02 5.69
C ASP A 116 -2.11 -7.96 4.24
N ASN A 117 -2.02 -6.79 3.58
CA ASN A 117 -2.66 -6.58 2.29
C ASN A 117 -1.74 -5.89 1.27
N TYR A 118 -2.17 -5.80 0.01
CA TYR A 118 -1.40 -5.27 -1.11
C TYR A 118 -0.85 -3.87 -0.88
N ASN A 119 -1.60 -2.99 -0.21
CA ASN A 119 -1.17 -1.62 0.13
C ASN A 119 -0.04 -1.56 1.15
N ASP A 120 0.30 -2.69 1.80
CA ASP A 120 1.42 -2.80 2.74
C ASP A 120 2.73 -3.21 2.06
N LEU A 121 2.68 -3.79 0.86
CA LEU A 121 3.86 -4.32 0.17
C LEU A 121 5.00 -3.31 0.04
N LYS A 122 4.67 -2.03 -0.18
CA LYS A 122 5.67 -0.95 -0.29
C LYS A 122 6.33 -0.60 1.06
N MET A 123 5.72 -0.97 2.18
CA MET A 123 6.27 -0.81 3.53
C MET A 123 7.12 -2.01 3.94
N LEU A 124 6.79 -3.20 3.43
CA LEU A 124 7.43 -4.47 3.79
C LEU A 124 8.74 -4.66 3.00
N ASN A 125 9.77 -3.88 3.35
CA ASN A 125 11.10 -3.95 2.75
C ASN A 125 12.19 -3.46 3.72
N ARG A 126 13.45 -3.89 3.49
CA ARG A 126 14.59 -3.61 4.36
C ARG A 126 15.08 -2.15 4.34
N GLU A 127 14.61 -1.35 3.38
CA GLU A 127 14.87 0.10 3.37
C GLU A 127 13.93 0.85 4.33
N THR A 128 12.77 0.26 4.63
CA THR A 128 11.77 0.84 5.54
C THR A 128 12.01 0.43 6.99
N ALA A 129 12.29 -0.86 7.25
CA ALA A 129 12.37 -1.39 8.61
C ALA A 129 13.33 -2.58 8.72
N GLY A 130 13.92 -2.73 9.90
CA GLY A 130 14.72 -3.89 10.29
C GLY A 130 13.87 -5.07 10.76
N MET A 131 12.73 -4.80 11.39
CA MET A 131 11.78 -5.81 11.89
C MET A 131 10.51 -5.80 11.06
N ILE A 132 10.28 -6.88 10.31
CA ILE A 132 9.20 -6.96 9.31
C ILE A 132 8.42 -8.23 9.54
N ALA A 133 7.07 -8.11 9.58
CA ALA A 133 6.19 -9.25 9.80
C ALA A 133 4.89 -9.17 9.00
N CYS A 134 4.18 -10.29 8.98
CA CYS A 134 2.78 -10.35 8.57
C CYS A 134 2.00 -11.40 9.38
N PRO A 135 0.69 -11.21 9.64
CA PRO A 135 -0.17 -12.21 10.27
C PRO A 135 -0.50 -13.36 9.30
N ALA A 136 -1.01 -14.48 9.83
CA ALA A 136 -1.30 -15.68 9.04
C ALA A 136 -2.41 -15.47 8.00
N ASN A 137 -3.37 -14.58 8.25
CA ASN A 137 -4.45 -14.24 7.31
C ASN A 137 -4.02 -13.28 6.18
N SER A 138 -2.74 -12.93 6.07
CA SER A 138 -2.25 -12.04 5.01
C SER A 138 -2.44 -12.63 3.62
N VAL A 139 -2.65 -11.76 2.63
CA VAL A 139 -2.71 -12.18 1.22
C VAL A 139 -1.41 -12.89 0.79
N PRO A 140 -1.47 -13.85 -0.16
CA PRO A 140 -0.31 -14.66 -0.54
C PRO A 140 0.94 -13.84 -0.88
N SER A 141 0.79 -12.78 -1.66
CA SER A 141 1.91 -11.91 -2.08
C SER A 141 2.61 -11.19 -0.92
N VAL A 142 1.90 -10.91 0.17
CA VAL A 142 2.47 -10.34 1.40
C VAL A 142 3.30 -11.39 2.14
N LYS A 143 2.79 -12.62 2.30
CA LYS A 143 3.53 -13.73 2.92
C LYS A 143 4.80 -14.04 2.16
N GLU A 144 4.71 -14.18 0.83
CA GLU A 144 5.86 -14.41 -0.04
C GLU A 144 6.90 -13.28 0.06
N ARG A 145 6.45 -12.03 0.10
CA ARG A 145 7.34 -10.88 0.28
C ARG A 145 8.06 -10.94 1.62
N VAL A 146 7.34 -11.18 2.72
CA VAL A 146 7.91 -11.22 4.08
C VAL A 146 8.89 -12.39 4.21
N ASP A 147 8.54 -13.57 3.72
CA ASP A 147 9.40 -14.75 3.72
C ASP A 147 10.69 -14.51 2.91
N LYS A 148 10.56 -14.02 1.67
CA LYS A 148 11.69 -13.74 0.76
C LYS A 148 12.74 -12.79 1.35
N ILE A 149 12.31 -11.84 2.17
CA ILE A 149 13.24 -10.88 2.80
C ILE A 149 13.68 -11.29 4.20
N GLY A 150 13.38 -12.54 4.64
CA GLY A 150 13.71 -13.07 5.96
C GLY A 150 12.98 -12.32 7.08
N GLY A 151 11.73 -11.94 6.85
CA GLY A 151 10.82 -11.41 7.87
C GLY A 151 10.12 -12.52 8.65
N PHE A 152 9.21 -12.16 9.54
CA PHE A 152 8.46 -13.09 10.36
C PHE A 152 7.02 -13.25 9.86
N VAL A 153 6.67 -14.46 9.44
CA VAL A 153 5.28 -14.84 9.12
C VAL A 153 4.67 -15.46 10.36
N ALA A 154 3.69 -14.79 10.97
CA ALA A 154 3.02 -15.29 12.17
C ALA A 154 2.17 -16.53 11.88
N SER A 155 1.97 -17.37 12.89
CA SER A 155 1.10 -18.54 12.82
C SER A 155 -0.37 -18.22 13.12
N LYS A 156 -0.64 -17.03 13.69
CA LYS A 156 -1.96 -16.56 14.10
C LYS A 156 -2.47 -15.44 13.19
N ASP A 157 -3.78 -15.33 13.12
CA ASP A 157 -4.46 -14.32 12.32
C ASP A 157 -4.58 -12.97 13.04
N TYR A 158 -4.76 -11.89 12.26
CA TYR A 158 -5.14 -10.56 12.73
C TYR A 158 -4.28 -10.03 13.89
N GLY A 159 -4.93 -9.48 14.92
CA GLY A 159 -4.25 -8.94 16.10
C GLY A 159 -3.47 -9.97 16.91
N ALA A 160 -3.90 -11.24 16.91
CA ALA A 160 -3.15 -12.33 17.56
C ALA A 160 -1.83 -12.60 16.84
N GLY A 161 -1.81 -12.55 15.49
CA GLY A 161 -0.58 -12.63 14.69
C GLY A 161 0.32 -11.42 14.91
N THR A 162 -0.26 -10.23 15.06
CA THR A 162 0.50 -9.02 15.40
C THR A 162 1.18 -9.14 16.77
N ALA A 163 0.47 -9.64 17.77
CA ALA A 163 1.05 -9.88 19.12
C ALA A 163 2.15 -10.94 19.08
N GLU A 164 1.98 -12.00 18.28
CA GLU A 164 3.02 -13.02 18.07
C GLU A 164 4.29 -12.42 17.44
N ALA A 165 4.13 -11.59 16.40
CA ALA A 165 5.25 -10.92 15.75
C ALA A 165 5.98 -9.94 16.69
N LEU A 166 5.25 -9.17 17.48
CA LEU A 166 5.84 -8.31 18.51
C LEU A 166 6.64 -9.13 19.53
N ASN A 167 6.07 -10.22 20.03
CA ASN A 167 6.79 -11.12 20.95
C ASN A 167 8.04 -11.72 20.30
N HIS A 168 7.99 -12.07 19.01
CA HIS A 168 9.15 -12.60 18.29
C HIS A 168 10.32 -11.60 18.29
N PHE A 169 10.09 -10.34 17.98
CA PHE A 169 11.14 -9.34 17.86
C PHE A 169 11.55 -8.73 19.20
N PHE A 170 10.63 -8.55 20.14
CA PHE A 170 10.87 -7.83 21.40
C PHE A 170 11.04 -8.73 22.63
N LYS A 171 10.93 -10.05 22.48
CA LYS A 171 11.06 -11.01 23.60
C LYS A 171 12.38 -10.88 24.38
N HIS A 172 13.44 -10.41 23.75
CA HIS A 172 14.74 -10.19 24.38
C HIS A 172 14.88 -8.78 24.96
N ILE A 173 14.12 -7.81 24.47
CA ILE A 173 14.16 -6.42 24.95
C ILE A 173 13.34 -6.26 26.24
N LEU A 174 12.27 -7.05 26.38
CA LEU A 174 11.39 -6.98 27.56
C LEU A 174 11.87 -7.83 28.75
N LYS A 175 13.00 -8.54 28.62
CA LYS A 175 13.61 -9.37 29.68
C LYS A 175 14.86 -8.75 30.29
N GLY A 176 15.28 -7.58 29.88
CA GLY A 176 16.31 -6.72 30.45
C GLY A 176 15.65 -5.58 31.19
#